data_9f3538751ebf2f6aa2c160186e576813
#
_entry.id   9f3538751ebf2f6aa2c160186e576813
#
_cell.length_a   1.000
_cell.length_b   1.000
_cell.length_c   1.000
_cell.angle_alpha   90.00
_cell.angle_beta   90.00
_cell.angle_gamma   90.00
#
_symmetry.space_group_name_H-M   'P 1'
#
loop_
_entity.id
_entity.type
_entity.pdbx_description
1 polymer ?
#
loop_
_entity_poly.entity_id
_entity_poly.type
_entity_poly.pdbx_seq_one_letter_code
_entity_poly.pdbx_strand_id
1 'polypeptide(L)'
;SQRTYNAFITVRNNNKYPFSNLFLIVSLQHPFGKTVVDTLEYKMARPDGSWLGTGIGNVKENKLFYKQKIVFNEKGNYTLNITHAVRNNGEPQGVSKLEGITDIGYSIEIVK
;
A
#
# COMPACT_ATOMS: atom_id res chain seq x y z
N SER A 1 2.36 -6.44 -29.26
CA SER A 1 3.12 -5.67 -28.27
C SER A 1 2.49 -5.81 -26.90
N GLN A 2 3.32 -5.85 -25.90
CA GLN A 2 2.87 -5.94 -24.53
C GLN A 2 2.54 -4.57 -23.98
N ARG A 3 1.47 -4.52 -23.18
CA ARG A 3 1.09 -3.28 -22.49
C ARG A 3 1.83 -3.17 -21.18
N THR A 4 2.10 -1.96 -20.77
CA THR A 4 2.68 -1.68 -19.46
C THR A 4 1.63 -1.05 -18.56
N TYR A 5 1.81 -1.27 -17.26
CA TYR A 5 0.84 -0.83 -16.25
C TYR A 5 1.55 -0.15 -15.10
N ASN A 6 0.85 0.77 -14.48
CA ASN A 6 1.25 1.33 -13.20
C ASN A 6 0.35 0.76 -12.12
N ALA A 7 0.94 0.43 -10.98
CA ALA A 7 0.21 -0.11 -9.84
C ALA A 7 0.25 0.85 -8.68
N PHE A 8 -0.88 0.99 -8.02
CA PHE A 8 -1.06 1.85 -6.85
C PHE A 8 -1.70 1.04 -5.72
N ILE A 9 -1.38 1.44 -4.50
CA ILE A 9 -2.04 0.92 -3.31
C ILE A 9 -2.95 2.00 -2.80
N THR A 10 -4.20 1.66 -2.52
CA THR A 10 -5.16 2.61 -1.96
C THR A 10 -5.36 2.30 -0.49
N VAL A 11 -5.27 3.33 0.33
CA VAL A 11 -5.39 3.20 1.78
C VAL A 11 -6.35 4.26 2.28
N ARG A 12 -7.33 3.86 3.09
CA ARG A 12 -8.19 4.80 3.79
C ARG A 12 -7.81 4.83 5.25
N ASN A 13 -7.62 6.03 5.77
CA ASN A 13 -7.32 6.22 7.19
C ASN A 13 -8.29 7.23 7.81
N ASN A 14 -8.47 7.10 9.12
CA ASN A 14 -9.24 8.07 9.89
C ASN A 14 -8.34 8.74 10.94
N ASN A 15 -8.94 9.58 11.78
CA ASN A 15 -8.19 10.37 12.75
C ASN A 15 -7.55 9.54 13.87
N LYS A 16 -7.91 8.27 13.97
CA LYS A 16 -7.35 7.38 15.00
C LYS A 16 -6.01 6.77 14.61
N TYR A 17 -5.58 6.95 13.36
CA TYR A 17 -4.28 6.46 12.95
C TYR A 17 -3.18 7.25 13.68
N PRO A 18 -2.34 6.57 14.49
CA PRO A 18 -1.45 7.28 15.42
C PRO A 18 -0.12 7.72 14.82
N PHE A 19 0.13 7.43 13.54
CA PHE A 19 1.43 7.69 12.94
C PHE A 19 1.33 8.66 11.78
N SER A 20 2.44 9.34 11.47
CA SER A 20 2.50 10.25 10.32
C SER A 20 2.96 9.56 9.04
N ASN A 21 3.42 8.32 9.15
CA ASN A 21 3.84 7.51 8.01
C ASN A 21 3.26 6.11 8.10
N LEU A 22 3.37 5.37 6.99
CA LEU A 22 2.87 4.01 6.90
C LEU A 22 3.94 3.15 6.23
N PHE A 23 4.31 2.06 6.89
CA PHE A 23 5.25 1.08 6.33
C PHE A 23 4.48 -0.14 5.89
N LEU A 24 4.68 -0.54 4.64
CA LEU A 24 4.05 -1.71 4.06
C LEU A 24 5.09 -2.65 3.48
N ILE A 25 4.85 -3.93 3.65
CA ILE A 25 5.58 -4.98 2.93
C ILE A 25 4.63 -5.53 1.90
N VAL A 26 5.02 -5.41 0.62
CA VAL A 26 4.18 -5.81 -0.50
C VAL A 26 4.91 -6.90 -1.28
N SER A 27 4.25 -8.04 -1.45
CA SER A 27 4.81 -9.11 -2.28
C SER A 27 3.90 -9.37 -3.47
N LEU A 28 4.51 -9.50 -4.64
CA LEU A 28 3.83 -9.83 -5.87
C LEU A 28 4.36 -11.17 -6.36
N GLN A 29 3.50 -12.18 -6.34
CA GLN A 29 3.85 -13.53 -6.81
C GLN A 29 3.32 -13.71 -8.23
N HIS A 30 4.24 -14.06 -9.14
CA HIS A 30 3.91 -14.36 -10.53
C HIS A 30 3.41 -15.78 -10.68
N PRO A 31 2.65 -16.09 -11.73
CA PRO A 31 2.07 -17.43 -11.91
C PRO A 31 3.10 -18.57 -11.91
N PHE A 32 4.31 -18.31 -12.41
CA PHE A 32 5.34 -19.36 -12.52
C PHE A 32 6.26 -19.41 -11.29
N GLY A 33 5.89 -18.71 -10.20
CA GLY A 33 6.56 -18.84 -8.92
C GLY A 33 7.49 -17.69 -8.54
N LYS A 34 7.84 -16.81 -9.47
CA LYS A 34 8.67 -15.65 -9.14
C LYS A 34 7.94 -14.76 -8.13
N THR A 35 8.63 -14.34 -7.08
CA THR A 35 8.06 -13.45 -6.08
C THR A 35 8.97 -12.23 -5.91
N VAL A 36 8.38 -11.04 -5.97
CA VAL A 36 9.07 -9.78 -5.74
C VAL A 36 8.52 -9.17 -4.46
N VAL A 37 9.39 -8.88 -3.51
CA VAL A 37 9.01 -8.29 -2.22
C VAL A 37 9.61 -6.90 -2.10
N ASP A 38 8.77 -5.94 -1.80
CA ASP A 38 9.18 -4.55 -1.60
C ASP A 38 8.73 -4.06 -0.23
N THR A 39 9.60 -3.31 0.44
CA THR A 39 9.24 -2.59 1.65
C THR A 39 9.06 -1.13 1.28
N LEU A 40 7.88 -0.60 1.57
CA LEU A 40 7.49 0.73 1.15
C LEU A 40 7.17 1.59 2.37
N GLU A 41 7.61 2.82 2.31
CA GLU A 41 7.27 3.82 3.31
C GLU A 41 6.52 4.96 2.65
N TYR A 42 5.36 5.29 3.21
CA TYR A 42 4.54 6.39 2.71
C TYR A 42 4.31 7.41 3.79
N LYS A 43 4.40 8.68 3.40
CA LYS A 43 4.03 9.76 4.29
C LYS A 43 2.51 9.93 4.26
N MET A 44 1.89 9.94 5.43
CA MET A 44 0.43 10.02 5.54
C MET A 44 -0.05 11.38 6.03
N ALA A 45 0.82 12.13 6.70
CA ALA A 45 0.45 13.42 7.28
C ALA A 45 1.55 14.46 7.06
N ARG A 46 1.15 15.72 7.07
CA ARG A 46 2.06 16.86 7.01
C ARG A 46 2.68 17.10 8.39
N PRO A 47 3.77 17.92 8.46
CA PRO A 47 4.38 18.23 9.77
C PRO A 47 3.44 18.86 10.78
N ASP A 48 2.38 19.55 10.31
CA ASP A 48 1.38 20.15 11.20
C ASP A 48 0.32 19.15 11.69
N GLY A 49 0.42 17.90 11.29
CA GLY A 49 -0.50 16.83 11.69
C GLY A 49 -1.70 16.63 10.76
N SER A 50 -1.88 17.46 9.75
CA SER A 50 -2.99 17.29 8.82
C SER A 50 -2.72 16.14 7.85
N TRP A 51 -3.79 15.45 7.46
CA TRP A 51 -3.66 14.29 6.59
C TRP A 51 -3.41 14.69 5.13
N LEU A 52 -2.57 13.93 4.46
CA LEU A 52 -2.27 14.13 3.03
C LEU A 52 -3.37 13.57 2.13
N GLY A 53 -4.10 12.56 2.61
CA GLY A 53 -5.18 11.95 1.84
C GLY A 53 -6.34 12.90 1.62
N THR A 54 -7.22 12.54 0.70
CA THR A 54 -8.37 13.34 0.31
C THR A 54 -9.66 12.72 0.81
N GLY A 55 -10.67 13.55 1.01
CA GLY A 55 -11.97 13.07 1.46
C GLY A 55 -12.64 14.06 2.38
N ILE A 56 -13.92 13.82 2.65
CA ILE A 56 -14.74 14.66 3.52
C ILE A 56 -14.93 13.93 4.85
N GLY A 57 -14.81 14.65 5.96
CA GLY A 57 -15.00 14.10 7.29
C GLY A 57 -13.75 13.37 7.79
N ASN A 58 -13.98 12.31 8.56
CA ASN A 58 -12.90 11.63 9.29
C ASN A 58 -12.08 10.66 8.44
N VAL A 59 -12.61 10.23 7.29
CA VAL A 59 -11.95 9.22 6.48
C VAL A 59 -11.27 9.88 5.29
N LYS A 60 -9.98 9.63 5.16
CA LYS A 60 -9.17 10.15 4.06
C LYS A 60 -8.69 8.99 3.19
N GLU A 61 -8.76 9.18 1.88
CA GLU A 61 -8.29 8.19 0.91
C GLU A 61 -6.94 8.61 0.35
N ASN A 62 -6.03 7.66 0.32
CA ASN A 62 -4.68 7.85 -0.19
C ASN A 62 -4.46 6.91 -1.37
N LYS A 63 -4.01 7.45 -2.50
CA LYS A 63 -3.58 6.66 -3.64
C LYS A 63 -2.07 6.68 -3.65
N LEU A 64 -1.45 5.56 -3.32
CA LEU A 64 -0.03 5.47 -3.06
C LEU A 64 0.65 4.71 -4.19
N PHE A 65 1.72 5.27 -4.72
CA PHE A 65 2.47 4.65 -5.81
C PHE A 65 3.16 3.38 -5.32
N TYR A 66 3.02 2.30 -6.09
CA TYR A 66 3.70 1.04 -5.79
C TYR A 66 4.74 0.70 -6.85
N LYS A 67 4.33 0.50 -8.09
CA LYS A 67 5.25 0.15 -9.18
C LYS A 67 4.78 0.78 -10.48
N GLN A 68 5.76 1.08 -11.35
CA GLN A 68 5.46 1.57 -12.68
C GLN A 68 6.01 0.61 -13.74
N LYS A 69 5.44 0.70 -14.92
CA LYS A 69 5.89 -0.03 -16.12
C LYS A 69 5.95 -1.54 -15.89
N ILE A 70 4.94 -2.07 -15.22
CA ILE A 70 4.82 -3.51 -14.99
C ILE A 70 4.34 -4.18 -16.27
N VAL A 71 4.96 -5.29 -16.62
CA VAL A 71 4.53 -6.14 -17.73
C VAL A 71 4.05 -7.46 -17.16
N PHE A 72 2.80 -7.81 -17.46
CA PHE A 72 2.22 -9.09 -17.04
C PHE A 72 2.34 -10.07 -18.20
N ASN A 73 3.48 -10.74 -18.29
CA ASN A 73 3.82 -11.59 -19.44
C ASN A 73 3.64 -13.08 -19.18
N GLU A 74 3.27 -13.47 -17.97
CA GLU A 74 2.97 -14.87 -17.66
C GLU A 74 1.46 -15.06 -17.60
N LYS A 75 0.99 -16.16 -18.17
CA LYS A 75 -0.43 -16.51 -18.09
C LYS A 75 -0.72 -17.16 -16.76
N GLY A 76 -1.80 -16.74 -16.11
CA GLY A 76 -2.24 -17.27 -14.84
C GLY A 76 -2.53 -16.18 -13.84
N ASN A 77 -2.54 -16.56 -12.58
CA ASN A 77 -2.89 -15.66 -11.50
C ASN A 77 -1.66 -15.02 -10.90
N TYR A 78 -1.73 -13.71 -10.70
CA TYR A 78 -0.77 -12.95 -9.93
C TYR A 78 -1.37 -12.71 -8.55
N THR A 79 -0.58 -12.94 -7.50
CA THR A 79 -1.03 -12.78 -6.12
C THR A 79 -0.31 -11.60 -5.48
N LEU A 80 -1.10 -10.65 -5.00
CA LEU A 80 -0.58 -9.46 -4.31
C LEU A 80 -0.89 -9.60 -2.83
N ASN A 81 0.15 -9.59 -2.00
CA ASN A 81 0.01 -9.60 -0.55
C ASN A 81 0.51 -8.29 0.01
N ILE A 82 -0.29 -7.66 0.85
CA ILE A 82 0.06 -6.39 1.49
C ILE A 82 -0.03 -6.57 2.99
N THR A 83 1.08 -6.35 3.69
CA THR A 83 1.11 -6.39 5.15
C THR A 83 1.73 -5.10 5.67
N HIS A 84 1.35 -4.70 6.88
CA HIS A 84 2.00 -3.55 7.50
C HIS A 84 3.20 -4.00 8.32
N ALA A 85 4.18 -3.10 8.46
CA ALA A 85 5.41 -3.37 9.19
C ALA A 85 5.55 -2.50 10.43
N VAL A 86 4.44 -1.93 10.92
CA VAL A 86 4.44 -1.07 12.10
C VAL A 86 4.63 -1.91 13.35
N ARG A 87 5.50 -1.47 14.24
CA ARG A 87 5.75 -2.11 15.53
C ARG A 87 5.59 -1.11 16.64
N ASN A 88 4.94 -1.55 17.72
CA ASN A 88 4.93 -0.78 18.96
C ASN A 88 6.21 -1.04 19.74
N ASN A 89 6.59 -0.06 20.52
CA ASN A 89 7.76 -0.17 21.39
C ASN A 89 7.59 -1.35 22.34
N GLY A 90 8.55 -2.26 22.36
CA GLY A 90 8.52 -3.43 23.23
C GLY A 90 7.78 -4.64 22.67
N GLU A 91 7.20 -4.54 21.49
CA GLU A 91 6.51 -5.66 20.84
C GLU A 91 7.36 -6.23 19.72
N PRO A 92 7.93 -7.42 19.87
CA PRO A 92 8.86 -7.95 18.88
C PRO A 92 8.19 -8.39 17.58
N GLN A 93 6.90 -8.71 17.62
CA GLN A 93 6.19 -9.23 16.44
C GLN A 93 5.41 -8.19 15.68
N GLY A 94 5.46 -6.92 16.13
CA GLY A 94 4.69 -5.87 15.50
C GLY A 94 3.23 -5.87 15.92
N VAL A 95 2.46 -5.01 15.30
CA VAL A 95 1.05 -4.82 15.61
C VAL A 95 0.21 -5.66 14.65
N SER A 96 -0.63 -6.55 15.18
CA SER A 96 -1.47 -7.41 14.34
C SER A 96 -2.61 -6.65 13.66
N LYS A 97 -3.07 -5.55 14.27
CA LYS A 97 -4.14 -4.72 13.75
C LYS A 97 -3.73 -3.26 13.83
N LEU A 98 -3.82 -2.57 12.72
CA LEU A 98 -3.39 -1.18 12.62
C LEU A 98 -4.59 -0.26 12.80
N GLU A 99 -4.65 0.40 13.95
CA GLU A 99 -5.75 1.31 14.28
C GLU A 99 -5.77 2.50 13.33
N GLY A 100 -6.95 2.87 12.89
CA GLY A 100 -7.13 4.03 12.02
C GLY A 100 -6.99 3.76 10.55
N ILE A 101 -6.56 2.57 10.16
CA ILE A 101 -6.59 2.12 8.77
C ILE A 101 -7.89 1.34 8.58
N THR A 102 -8.78 1.87 7.75
CA THR A 102 -10.11 1.29 7.59
C THR A 102 -10.23 0.39 6.39
N ASP A 103 -9.49 0.69 5.32
CA ASP A 103 -9.53 -0.09 4.08
C ASP A 103 -8.18 -0.09 3.41
N ILE A 104 -7.89 -1.19 2.72
CA ILE A 104 -6.72 -1.29 1.86
C ILE A 104 -7.15 -1.95 0.54
N GLY A 105 -6.62 -1.43 -0.56
CA GLY A 105 -6.89 -1.97 -1.87
C GLY A 105 -5.75 -1.68 -2.83
N TYR A 106 -5.99 -1.97 -4.09
CA TYR A 106 -5.00 -1.67 -5.13
C TYR A 106 -5.69 -1.26 -6.42
N SER A 107 -4.93 -0.58 -7.28
CA SER A 107 -5.39 -0.16 -8.60
C SER A 107 -4.30 -0.42 -9.62
N ILE A 108 -4.68 -1.00 -10.75
CA ILE A 108 -3.77 -1.27 -11.87
C ILE A 108 -4.25 -0.43 -13.04
N GLU A 109 -3.39 0.45 -13.54
CA GLU A 109 -3.75 1.39 -14.59
C GLU A 109 -2.84 1.21 -15.79
N ILE A 110 -3.43 1.25 -16.98
CA ILE A 110 -2.68 1.14 -18.22
C ILE A 110 -1.88 2.42 -18.44
N VAL A 111 -0.61 2.25 -18.79
CA VAL A 111 0.23 3.37 -19.19
C VAL A 111 -0.13 3.75 -20.62
N LYS A 112 -0.51 4.98 -20.82
CA LYS A 112 -0.87 5.50 -22.13
C LYS A 112 0.29 6.22 -22.79
#